data_902b88605aa48f9ba746e5ee746195e7
#
_entry.id   902b88605aa48f9ba746e5ee746195e7
#
_cell.length_a   1.000
_cell.length_b   1.000
_cell.length_c   1.000
_cell.angle_alpha   90.00
_cell.angle_beta   90.00
_cell.angle_gamma   90.00
#
_symmetry.space_group_name_H-M   'P 1'
#
loop_
_entity.id
_entity.type
_entity.pdbx_description
1 polymer ?
#
loop_
_entity_poly.entity_id
_entity_poly.type
_entity_poly.pdbx_seq_one_letter_code
_entity_poly.pdbx_strand_id
1 'polypeptide(L)'
;MLQQPSFGRRLKKLRVAQGYSQTALAGEGMSTGYLSRLESGARQPTERAVGYLAQRLGIEPADFEDPAGGSLAHALTLAASTGSDDALRTLHDALSAEGHELPVLRWQALWLLAQHRRLQGDHAAERDHLERLVRLGGDVGLPELQVRGLTRLARCLRSLGEINEAADAAVEADRIAREGRVGVDDHAAVLLALVSVRAEAGRIPDARAYADELTGLVEGRTDALWAEAMWTAAAVRMRQGDYAGAEGYLGQALERFAGTDDLVLWLRLRLAAGRLHLQKVPAEPEAAETCVAAAEQAMAFVGTPGMRQELSALKADLAFMTGRYGEARTLLGELAAEAPMMTYRDRIRLDILRNQLRVLAGDETGVEGLRALAQQAQQDANIDLAAEIWRILADALSQIQRPSTHSAPAGSTLVATQTPTRTGSPT
;
A
#
# COMPACT_ATOMS: atom_id res chain seq x y z
N MET A 1 20.03 -8.37 -38.56
CA MET A 1 19.45 -7.77 -39.80
C MET A 1 18.57 -6.59 -39.36
N LEU A 2 18.87 -5.40 -39.86
CA LEU A 2 18.09 -4.20 -39.65
C LEU A 2 16.67 -4.38 -40.20
N GLN A 3 15.66 -4.23 -39.32
CA GLN A 3 14.25 -4.47 -39.67
C GLN A 3 13.47 -3.15 -39.70
N GLN A 4 12.41 -3.12 -40.54
CA GLN A 4 11.44 -2.02 -40.54
C GLN A 4 10.36 -2.30 -39.48
N PRO A 5 9.77 -1.24 -38.85
CA PRO A 5 9.97 0.20 -39.10
C PRO A 5 11.07 0.87 -38.26
N SER A 6 11.81 0.14 -37.42
CA SER A 6 12.84 0.69 -36.54
C SER A 6 13.98 1.38 -37.27
N PHE A 7 14.50 0.70 -38.32
CA PHE A 7 15.54 1.27 -39.16
C PHE A 7 15.13 2.64 -39.75
N GLY A 8 13.95 2.73 -40.33
CA GLY A 8 13.47 3.96 -40.98
C GLY A 8 13.35 5.12 -40.02
N ARG A 9 12.81 4.85 -38.80
CA ARG A 9 12.71 5.86 -37.74
C ARG A 9 14.09 6.34 -37.26
N ARG A 10 15.01 5.41 -37.04
CA ARG A 10 16.37 5.70 -36.63
C ARG A 10 17.13 6.52 -37.68
N LEU A 11 17.01 6.13 -38.94
CA LEU A 11 17.58 6.85 -40.07
C LEU A 11 17.08 8.29 -40.13
N LYS A 12 15.77 8.51 -40.02
CA LYS A 12 15.17 9.85 -40.01
C LYS A 12 15.67 10.70 -38.82
N LYS A 13 15.79 10.10 -37.62
CA LYS A 13 16.28 10.75 -36.41
C LYS A 13 17.73 11.22 -36.58
N LEU A 14 18.60 10.33 -37.07
CA LEU A 14 20.02 10.63 -37.33
C LEU A 14 20.18 11.71 -38.39
N ARG A 15 19.40 11.64 -39.49
CA ARG A 15 19.42 12.65 -40.54
C ARG A 15 19.04 14.03 -40.02
N VAL A 16 17.94 14.12 -39.26
CA VAL A 16 17.44 15.39 -38.70
C VAL A 16 18.42 15.95 -37.67
N ALA A 17 18.99 15.09 -36.81
CA ALA A 17 19.96 15.50 -35.79
C ALA A 17 21.23 16.11 -36.43
N GLN A 18 21.61 15.67 -37.61
CA GLN A 18 22.75 16.21 -38.36
C GLN A 18 22.36 17.33 -39.35
N GLY A 19 21.09 17.76 -39.35
CA GLY A 19 20.62 18.89 -40.18
C GLY A 19 20.48 18.58 -41.66
N TYR A 20 20.51 17.32 -42.09
CA TYR A 20 20.34 16.96 -43.49
C TYR A 20 18.89 16.98 -43.96
N SER A 21 18.61 17.59 -45.12
CA SER A 21 17.38 17.33 -45.88
C SER A 21 17.41 15.90 -46.48
N GLN A 22 16.25 15.37 -46.85
CA GLN A 22 16.20 14.05 -47.55
C GLN A 22 17.00 14.10 -48.86
N THR A 23 16.93 15.20 -49.59
CA THR A 23 17.68 15.40 -50.84
C THR A 23 19.20 15.45 -50.58
N ALA A 24 19.62 16.16 -49.54
CA ALA A 24 21.03 16.29 -49.17
C ALA A 24 21.62 14.93 -48.73
N LEU A 25 20.89 14.14 -47.95
CA LEU A 25 21.37 12.84 -47.51
C LEU A 25 21.39 11.81 -48.66
N ALA A 26 20.36 11.82 -49.51
CA ALA A 26 20.31 10.90 -50.66
C ALA A 26 21.47 11.10 -51.62
N GLY A 27 21.90 12.34 -51.90
CA GLY A 27 23.01 12.65 -52.80
C GLY A 27 22.85 12.00 -54.19
N GLU A 28 24.00 11.70 -54.83
CA GLU A 28 24.00 11.09 -56.16
C GLU A 28 23.85 9.55 -56.14
N GLY A 29 24.07 8.91 -54.98
CA GLY A 29 24.04 7.46 -54.86
C GLY A 29 22.67 6.86 -54.56
N MET A 30 21.64 7.70 -54.29
CA MET A 30 20.32 7.22 -53.90
C MET A 30 19.23 8.21 -54.34
N SER A 31 18.06 7.72 -54.77
CA SER A 31 16.94 8.63 -55.07
C SER A 31 16.26 9.10 -53.76
N THR A 32 15.81 10.35 -53.71
CA THR A 32 15.06 10.89 -52.59
C THR A 32 13.79 10.08 -52.29
N GLY A 33 13.10 9.57 -53.32
CA GLY A 33 11.94 8.70 -53.18
C GLY A 33 12.26 7.35 -52.55
N TYR A 34 13.47 6.80 -52.78
CA TYR A 34 13.92 5.58 -52.11
C TYR A 34 14.23 5.85 -50.64
N LEU A 35 14.92 6.95 -50.33
CA LEU A 35 15.19 7.37 -48.94
C LEU A 35 13.89 7.61 -48.18
N SER A 36 12.93 8.30 -48.77
CA SER A 36 11.61 8.55 -48.15
C SER A 36 10.88 7.25 -47.81
N ARG A 37 10.92 6.24 -48.68
CA ARG A 37 10.33 4.91 -48.40
C ARG A 37 11.09 4.12 -47.35
N LEU A 38 12.40 4.32 -47.22
CA LEU A 38 13.19 3.75 -46.13
C LEU A 38 12.80 4.40 -44.80
N GLU A 39 12.69 5.74 -44.73
CA GLU A 39 12.32 6.46 -43.53
C GLU A 39 10.88 6.21 -43.07
N SER A 40 9.94 6.00 -44.02
CA SER A 40 8.55 5.67 -43.72
C SER A 40 8.32 4.20 -43.35
N GLY A 41 9.35 3.36 -43.48
CA GLY A 41 9.23 1.91 -43.24
C GLY A 41 8.60 1.13 -44.38
N ALA A 42 8.24 1.79 -45.51
CA ALA A 42 7.59 1.16 -46.65
C ALA A 42 8.54 0.25 -47.49
N ARG A 43 9.83 0.28 -47.21
CA ARG A 43 10.82 -0.55 -47.88
C ARG A 43 11.89 -1.05 -46.94
N GLN A 44 12.25 -2.31 -47.04
CA GLN A 44 13.36 -2.92 -46.28
C GLN A 44 14.70 -2.34 -46.73
N PRO A 45 15.64 -2.02 -45.84
CA PRO A 45 16.98 -1.58 -46.19
C PRO A 45 17.79 -2.74 -46.74
N THR A 46 18.58 -2.45 -47.77
CA THR A 46 19.61 -3.37 -48.25
C THR A 46 20.96 -3.06 -47.60
N GLU A 47 21.84 -4.02 -47.43
CA GLU A 47 23.19 -3.81 -46.88
C GLU A 47 23.95 -2.68 -47.59
N ARG A 48 23.82 -2.61 -48.93
CA ARG A 48 24.40 -1.53 -49.70
C ARG A 48 23.83 -0.16 -49.37
N ALA A 49 22.51 -0.06 -49.11
CA ALA A 49 21.87 1.18 -48.71
C ALA A 49 22.29 1.59 -47.32
N VAL A 50 22.38 0.64 -46.36
CA VAL A 50 22.87 0.87 -45.00
C VAL A 50 24.30 1.38 -45.03
N GLY A 51 25.21 0.72 -45.73
CA GLY A 51 26.60 1.16 -45.83
C GLY A 51 26.73 2.57 -46.45
N TYR A 52 25.97 2.86 -47.51
CA TYR A 52 25.95 4.18 -48.16
C TYR A 52 25.47 5.28 -47.19
N LEU A 53 24.37 5.02 -46.47
CA LEU A 53 23.79 5.98 -45.53
C LEU A 53 24.69 6.19 -44.28
N ALA A 54 25.33 5.12 -43.80
CA ALA A 54 26.32 5.19 -42.71
C ALA A 54 27.50 6.11 -43.08
N GLN A 55 28.07 5.87 -44.28
CA GLN A 55 29.16 6.70 -44.78
C GLN A 55 28.75 8.18 -44.92
N ARG A 56 27.55 8.45 -45.42
CA ARG A 56 27.02 9.82 -45.61
C ARG A 56 26.77 10.54 -44.28
N LEU A 57 26.35 9.82 -43.27
CA LEU A 57 26.11 10.35 -41.92
C LEU A 57 27.36 10.32 -41.03
N GLY A 58 28.48 9.74 -41.50
CA GLY A 58 29.69 9.64 -40.70
C GLY A 58 29.55 8.77 -39.46
N ILE A 59 28.77 7.67 -39.57
CA ILE A 59 28.46 6.73 -38.49
C ILE A 59 28.80 5.30 -38.94
N GLU A 60 28.83 4.37 -37.98
CA GLU A 60 28.94 2.95 -38.28
C GLU A 60 27.57 2.34 -38.67
N PRO A 61 27.51 1.31 -39.51
CA PRO A 61 26.27 0.60 -39.86
C PRO A 61 25.49 0.08 -38.64
N ALA A 62 26.21 -0.24 -37.54
CA ALA A 62 25.61 -0.66 -36.26
C ALA A 62 24.82 0.46 -35.56
N ASP A 63 25.13 1.72 -35.85
CA ASP A 63 24.41 2.87 -35.26
C ASP A 63 22.96 3.02 -35.75
N PHE A 64 22.63 2.33 -36.89
CA PHE A 64 21.24 2.19 -37.35
C PHE A 64 20.48 1.09 -36.61
N GLU A 65 21.18 0.18 -35.96
CA GLU A 65 20.52 -0.73 -35.04
C GLU A 65 20.06 0.14 -33.86
N ASP A 66 18.77 0.12 -33.61
CA ASP A 66 18.28 0.61 -32.33
C ASP A 66 18.98 -0.27 -31.29
N PRO A 67 19.80 0.27 -30.37
CA PRO A 67 20.44 -0.59 -29.40
C PRO A 67 19.36 -1.46 -28.80
N ALA A 68 19.40 -2.76 -29.08
CA ALA A 68 18.37 -3.72 -28.67
C ALA A 68 18.14 -3.71 -27.13
N GLY A 69 19.03 -3.05 -26.40
CA GLY A 69 18.93 -2.75 -24.97
C GLY A 69 18.13 -1.49 -24.62
N GLY A 70 17.66 -0.67 -25.58
CA GLY A 70 16.99 0.60 -25.33
C GLY A 70 15.50 0.66 -25.66
N SER A 71 14.91 -0.39 -26.26
CA SER A 71 13.48 -0.36 -26.54
C SER A 71 12.67 -0.57 -25.26
N LEU A 72 11.63 0.24 -25.05
CA LEU A 72 10.73 0.12 -23.88
C LEU A 72 10.18 -1.31 -23.76
N ALA A 73 9.83 -1.96 -24.89
CA ALA A 73 9.32 -3.33 -24.90
C ALA A 73 10.35 -4.34 -24.35
N HIS A 74 11.63 -4.20 -24.75
CA HIS A 74 12.71 -5.06 -24.24
C HIS A 74 12.95 -4.83 -22.75
N ALA A 75 13.09 -3.56 -22.32
CA ALA A 75 13.27 -3.19 -20.94
C ALA A 75 12.10 -3.66 -20.06
N LEU A 76 10.85 -3.53 -20.55
CA LEU A 76 9.65 -4.02 -19.87
C LEU A 76 9.67 -5.54 -19.70
N THR A 77 10.03 -6.29 -20.76
CA THR A 77 10.12 -7.74 -20.71
C THR A 77 11.18 -8.19 -19.69
N LEU A 78 12.35 -7.55 -19.71
CA LEU A 78 13.43 -7.85 -18.77
C LEU A 78 13.02 -7.55 -17.32
N ALA A 79 12.44 -6.39 -17.06
CA ALA A 79 11.97 -6.01 -15.74
C ALA A 79 10.86 -6.92 -15.23
N ALA A 80 9.90 -7.29 -16.08
CA ALA A 80 8.81 -8.19 -15.72
C ALA A 80 9.28 -9.63 -15.43
N SER A 81 10.34 -10.10 -16.12
CA SER A 81 10.85 -11.47 -15.97
C SER A 81 11.82 -11.63 -14.78
N THR A 82 12.60 -10.61 -14.46
CA THR A 82 13.65 -10.68 -13.42
C THR A 82 13.27 -9.99 -12.14
N GLY A 83 12.47 -8.92 -12.20
CA GLY A 83 12.16 -8.07 -11.04
C GLY A 83 13.37 -7.39 -10.41
N SER A 84 14.55 -7.42 -11.07
CA SER A 84 15.78 -6.88 -10.51
C SER A 84 15.81 -5.35 -10.57
N ASP A 85 16.46 -4.72 -9.58
CA ASP A 85 16.59 -3.25 -9.52
C ASP A 85 17.28 -2.68 -10.76
N ASP A 86 18.25 -3.39 -11.34
CA ASP A 86 18.92 -2.99 -12.57
C ASP A 86 17.96 -2.97 -13.77
N ALA A 87 17.14 -4.00 -13.91
CA ALA A 87 16.14 -4.08 -14.98
C ALA A 87 15.08 -2.99 -14.82
N LEU A 88 14.67 -2.68 -13.59
CA LEU A 88 13.71 -1.62 -13.29
C LEU A 88 14.30 -0.22 -13.54
N ARG A 89 15.59 0.00 -13.24
CA ARG A 89 16.29 1.23 -13.63
C ARG A 89 16.34 1.39 -15.15
N THR A 90 16.73 0.32 -15.87
CA THR A 90 16.72 0.31 -17.34
C THR A 90 15.34 0.61 -17.91
N LEU A 91 14.27 0.07 -17.30
CA LEU A 91 12.88 0.36 -17.66
C LEU A 91 12.52 1.83 -17.46
N HIS A 92 12.93 2.40 -16.33
CA HIS A 92 12.70 3.82 -16.02
C HIS A 92 13.39 4.73 -17.03
N ASP A 93 14.63 4.45 -17.39
CA ASP A 93 15.41 5.21 -18.37
C ASP A 93 14.80 5.09 -19.78
N ALA A 94 14.40 3.89 -20.17
CA ALA A 94 13.71 3.64 -21.45
C ALA A 94 12.35 4.36 -21.53
N LEU A 95 11.60 4.43 -20.41
CA LEU A 95 10.34 5.15 -20.33
C LEU A 95 10.52 6.68 -20.42
N SER A 96 11.65 7.19 -19.93
CA SER A 96 12.00 8.61 -19.94
C SER A 96 12.53 9.08 -21.30
N ALA A 97 13.02 8.15 -22.13
CA ALA A 97 13.46 8.48 -23.48
C ALA A 97 12.27 8.91 -24.35
N GLU A 98 12.47 9.95 -25.17
CA GLU A 98 11.47 10.36 -26.15
C GLU A 98 11.34 9.27 -27.24
N GLY A 99 10.18 8.60 -27.27
CA GLY A 99 9.87 7.57 -28.25
C GLY A 99 8.38 7.60 -28.63
N HIS A 100 8.07 7.15 -29.85
CA HIS A 100 6.70 6.95 -30.32
C HIS A 100 6.22 5.54 -29.94
N GLU A 101 6.47 5.18 -28.69
CA GLU A 101 6.08 3.88 -28.15
C GLU A 101 4.56 3.78 -28.03
N LEU A 102 4.04 2.55 -28.18
CA LEU A 102 2.60 2.30 -28.03
C LEU A 102 2.14 2.72 -26.61
N PRO A 103 1.06 3.51 -26.49
CA PRO A 103 0.58 3.97 -25.19
C PRO A 103 0.36 2.83 -24.18
N VAL A 104 -0.09 1.66 -24.64
CA VAL A 104 -0.28 0.47 -23.79
C VAL A 104 1.04 -0.02 -23.18
N LEU A 105 2.15 -0.03 -23.93
CA LEU A 105 3.46 -0.41 -23.39
C LEU A 105 3.95 0.59 -22.33
N ARG A 106 3.73 1.89 -22.54
CA ARG A 106 4.05 2.92 -21.56
C ARG A 106 3.19 2.76 -20.30
N TRP A 107 1.91 2.43 -20.46
CA TRP A 107 1.01 2.13 -19.35
C TRP A 107 1.52 0.92 -18.54
N GLN A 108 1.90 -0.17 -19.19
CA GLN A 108 2.44 -1.36 -18.53
C GLN A 108 3.76 -1.08 -17.81
N ALA A 109 4.64 -0.27 -18.39
CA ALA A 109 5.89 0.14 -17.76
C ALA A 109 5.64 0.95 -16.48
N LEU A 110 4.74 1.94 -16.53
CA LEU A 110 4.34 2.74 -15.36
C LEU A 110 3.70 1.87 -14.28
N TRP A 111 2.86 0.91 -14.65
CA TRP A 111 2.25 -0.04 -13.73
C TRP A 111 3.30 -0.85 -12.97
N LEU A 112 4.28 -1.40 -13.67
CA LEU A 112 5.35 -2.21 -13.07
C LEU A 112 6.23 -1.38 -12.14
N LEU A 113 6.59 -0.15 -12.55
CA LEU A 113 7.37 0.77 -11.71
C LEU A 113 6.59 1.19 -10.46
N ALA A 114 5.30 1.51 -10.57
CA ALA A 114 4.44 1.80 -9.43
C ALA A 114 4.34 0.61 -8.47
N GLN A 115 4.21 -0.61 -9.00
CA GLN A 115 4.19 -1.83 -8.19
C GLN A 115 5.49 -2.02 -7.40
N HIS A 116 6.63 -1.79 -8.04
CA HIS A 116 7.93 -1.87 -7.39
C HIS A 116 8.07 -0.85 -6.25
N ARG A 117 7.70 0.42 -6.50
CA ARG A 117 7.71 1.46 -5.46
C ARG A 117 6.84 1.13 -4.26
N ARG A 118 5.66 0.57 -4.52
CA ARG A 118 4.77 0.09 -3.45
C ARG A 118 5.42 -0.98 -2.58
N LEU A 119 6.09 -1.95 -3.20
CA LEU A 119 6.79 -3.03 -2.45
C LEU A 119 7.94 -2.49 -1.59
N GLN A 120 8.52 -1.35 -1.98
CA GLN A 120 9.53 -0.63 -1.20
C GLN A 120 8.92 0.27 -0.12
N GLY A 121 7.59 0.45 -0.07
CA GLY A 121 6.92 1.39 0.82
C GLY A 121 7.05 2.85 0.41
N ASP A 122 7.62 3.14 -0.77
CA ASP A 122 7.78 4.49 -1.32
C ASP A 122 6.49 4.93 -2.02
N HIS A 123 5.47 5.23 -1.21
CA HIS A 123 4.16 5.63 -1.71
C HIS A 123 4.17 6.98 -2.44
N ALA A 124 5.12 7.86 -2.15
CA ALA A 124 5.23 9.13 -2.87
C ALA A 124 5.68 8.90 -4.33
N ALA A 125 6.71 8.11 -4.55
CA ALA A 125 7.13 7.74 -5.91
C ALA A 125 6.11 6.82 -6.62
N GLU A 126 5.39 5.96 -5.87
CA GLU A 126 4.27 5.18 -6.42
C GLU A 126 3.20 6.11 -6.99
N ARG A 127 2.79 7.17 -6.25
CA ARG A 127 1.80 8.16 -6.69
C ARG A 127 2.22 8.82 -8.01
N ASP A 128 3.46 9.29 -8.14
CA ASP A 128 3.94 9.97 -9.34
C ASP A 128 3.80 9.08 -10.61
N HIS A 129 4.10 7.78 -10.48
CA HIS A 129 3.89 6.84 -11.56
C HIS A 129 2.41 6.60 -11.86
N LEU A 130 1.57 6.48 -10.82
CA LEU A 130 0.14 6.23 -10.97
C LEU A 130 -0.63 7.41 -11.59
N GLU A 131 -0.29 8.65 -11.22
CA GLU A 131 -0.89 9.83 -11.86
C GLU A 131 -0.57 9.92 -13.36
N ARG A 132 0.67 9.60 -13.74
CA ARG A 132 1.04 9.50 -15.16
C ARG A 132 0.30 8.38 -15.87
N LEU A 133 0.14 7.24 -15.21
CA LEU A 133 -0.57 6.06 -15.70
C LEU A 133 -2.06 6.34 -15.89
N VAL A 134 -2.71 7.02 -14.97
CA VAL A 134 -4.13 7.41 -15.06
C VAL A 134 -4.37 8.35 -16.25
N ARG A 135 -3.53 9.39 -16.41
CA ARG A 135 -3.60 10.28 -17.57
C ARG A 135 -3.47 9.50 -18.88
N LEU A 136 -2.49 8.61 -18.98
CA LEU A 136 -2.27 7.79 -20.16
C LEU A 136 -3.41 6.79 -20.40
N GLY A 137 -4.04 6.28 -19.35
CA GLY A 137 -5.19 5.38 -19.44
C GLY A 137 -6.37 5.98 -20.20
N GLY A 138 -6.59 7.31 -20.02
CA GLY A 138 -7.58 8.06 -20.79
C GLY A 138 -7.28 8.04 -22.30
N ASP A 139 -6.02 8.25 -22.67
CA ASP A 139 -5.59 8.28 -24.08
C ASP A 139 -5.67 6.89 -24.74
N VAL A 140 -5.49 5.82 -23.96
CA VAL A 140 -5.60 4.43 -24.44
C VAL A 140 -7.05 4.06 -24.77
N GLY A 141 -8.02 4.65 -24.07
CA GLY A 141 -9.45 4.42 -24.31
C GLY A 141 -9.95 3.05 -23.91
N LEU A 142 -9.27 2.34 -23.00
CA LEU A 142 -9.68 1.04 -22.46
C LEU A 142 -10.18 1.23 -21.02
N PRO A 143 -11.51 1.08 -20.76
CA PRO A 143 -12.09 1.31 -19.44
C PRO A 143 -11.42 0.49 -18.32
N GLU A 144 -11.05 -0.76 -18.60
CA GLU A 144 -10.41 -1.64 -17.64
C GLU A 144 -9.06 -1.07 -17.14
N LEU A 145 -8.26 -0.47 -18.05
CA LEU A 145 -6.98 0.12 -17.69
C LEU A 145 -7.16 1.41 -16.89
N GLN A 146 -8.17 2.21 -17.22
CA GLN A 146 -8.53 3.41 -16.44
C GLN A 146 -8.96 3.02 -15.03
N VAL A 147 -9.87 2.06 -14.90
CA VAL A 147 -10.38 1.57 -13.62
C VAL A 147 -9.24 1.03 -12.75
N ARG A 148 -8.37 0.19 -13.30
CA ARG A 148 -7.21 -0.35 -12.57
C ARG A 148 -6.25 0.76 -12.11
N GLY A 149 -5.98 1.73 -12.97
CA GLY A 149 -5.12 2.87 -12.64
C GLY A 149 -5.68 3.72 -11.51
N LEU A 150 -6.94 4.14 -11.61
CA LEU A 150 -7.63 4.95 -10.61
C LEU A 150 -7.80 4.20 -9.28
N THR A 151 -8.16 2.92 -9.32
CA THR A 151 -8.28 2.08 -8.12
C THR A 151 -6.94 1.99 -7.37
N ARG A 152 -5.86 1.81 -8.12
CA ARG A 152 -4.53 1.75 -7.54
C ARG A 152 -4.09 3.10 -6.97
N LEU A 153 -4.38 4.20 -7.67
CA LEU A 153 -4.13 5.57 -7.22
C LEU A 153 -4.89 5.86 -5.91
N ALA A 154 -6.18 5.51 -5.84
CA ALA A 154 -6.98 5.67 -4.63
C ALA A 154 -6.37 4.93 -3.42
N ARG A 155 -5.89 3.70 -3.61
CA ARG A 155 -5.21 2.94 -2.55
C ARG A 155 -3.88 3.58 -2.13
N CYS A 156 -3.11 4.12 -3.08
CA CYS A 156 -1.85 4.81 -2.82
C CYS A 156 -2.09 6.10 -2.03
N LEU A 157 -3.02 6.96 -2.47
CA LEU A 157 -3.40 8.20 -1.80
C LEU A 157 -3.89 7.95 -0.36
N ARG A 158 -4.71 6.90 -0.18
CA ARG A 158 -5.12 6.46 1.16
C ARG A 158 -3.92 6.10 2.05
N SER A 159 -2.91 5.41 1.51
CA SER A 159 -1.70 5.07 2.26
C SER A 159 -0.87 6.30 2.65
N LEU A 160 -0.95 7.38 1.87
CA LEU A 160 -0.35 8.69 2.16
C LEU A 160 -1.16 9.51 3.17
N GLY A 161 -2.44 9.18 3.40
CA GLY A 161 -3.37 9.94 4.23
C GLY A 161 -4.18 10.99 3.47
N GLU A 162 -4.03 11.08 2.16
CA GLU A 162 -4.72 12.00 1.26
C GLU A 162 -6.14 11.49 0.95
N ILE A 163 -7.02 11.50 1.96
CA ILE A 163 -8.31 10.78 1.94
C ILE A 163 -9.31 11.37 0.95
N ASN A 164 -9.30 12.70 0.77
CA ASN A 164 -10.23 13.36 -0.16
C ASN A 164 -9.90 13.00 -1.61
N GLU A 165 -8.64 13.11 -1.99
CA GLU A 165 -8.15 12.75 -3.32
C GLU A 165 -8.32 11.25 -3.60
N ALA A 166 -8.11 10.41 -2.58
CA ALA A 166 -8.37 8.97 -2.66
C ALA A 166 -9.86 8.68 -2.92
N ALA A 167 -10.77 9.46 -2.29
CA ALA A 167 -12.20 9.32 -2.51
C ALA A 167 -12.60 9.72 -3.93
N ASP A 168 -12.06 10.81 -4.44
CA ASP A 168 -12.34 11.29 -5.80
C ASP A 168 -11.87 10.26 -6.85
N ALA A 169 -10.65 9.73 -6.69
CA ALA A 169 -10.14 8.69 -7.57
C ALA A 169 -10.97 7.40 -7.53
N ALA A 170 -11.41 6.96 -6.34
CA ALA A 170 -12.22 5.76 -6.20
C ALA A 170 -13.64 5.93 -6.79
N VAL A 171 -14.26 7.11 -6.62
CA VAL A 171 -15.59 7.42 -7.20
C VAL A 171 -15.52 7.48 -8.72
N GLU A 172 -14.47 8.09 -9.27
CA GLU A 172 -14.28 8.11 -10.72
C GLU A 172 -14.03 6.70 -11.29
N ALA A 173 -13.28 5.85 -10.57
CA ALA A 173 -13.10 4.45 -10.93
C ALA A 173 -14.44 3.71 -10.96
N ASP A 174 -15.33 3.92 -9.97
CA ASP A 174 -16.66 3.29 -9.90
C ASP A 174 -17.56 3.75 -11.05
N ARG A 175 -17.57 5.05 -11.35
CA ARG A 175 -18.32 5.59 -12.47
C ARG A 175 -17.91 4.91 -13.78
N ILE A 176 -16.61 4.84 -14.07
CA ILE A 176 -16.10 4.20 -15.30
C ILE A 176 -16.39 2.70 -15.30
N ALA A 177 -16.26 2.02 -14.15
CA ALA A 177 -16.53 0.58 -14.04
C ALA A 177 -17.97 0.24 -14.37
N ARG A 178 -18.92 1.03 -13.87
CA ARG A 178 -20.36 0.84 -14.13
C ARG A 178 -20.73 1.15 -15.57
N GLU A 179 -20.21 2.24 -16.14
CA GLU A 179 -20.45 2.63 -17.53
C GLU A 179 -19.77 1.69 -18.53
N GLY A 180 -18.52 1.32 -18.27
CA GLY A 180 -17.66 0.52 -19.15
C GLY A 180 -17.92 -0.99 -19.07
N ARG A 181 -18.79 -1.45 -18.15
CA ARG A 181 -19.08 -2.87 -17.92
C ARG A 181 -17.84 -3.73 -17.75
N VAL A 182 -16.93 -3.27 -16.90
CA VAL A 182 -15.70 -4.00 -16.59
C VAL A 182 -15.99 -5.36 -15.93
N GLY A 183 -15.01 -6.26 -15.93
CA GLY A 183 -15.16 -7.58 -15.30
C GLY A 183 -15.38 -7.50 -13.78
N VAL A 184 -15.95 -8.57 -13.22
CA VAL A 184 -16.28 -8.69 -11.78
C VAL A 184 -15.06 -8.38 -10.89
N ASP A 185 -13.89 -8.87 -11.26
CA ASP A 185 -12.66 -8.69 -10.46
C ASP A 185 -12.23 -7.21 -10.40
N ASP A 186 -12.32 -6.48 -11.53
CA ASP A 186 -12.00 -5.04 -11.57
C ASP A 186 -13.04 -4.23 -10.78
N HIS A 187 -14.34 -4.57 -10.90
CA HIS A 187 -15.40 -3.90 -10.13
C HIS A 187 -15.25 -4.16 -8.62
N ALA A 188 -14.99 -5.40 -8.22
CA ALA A 188 -14.73 -5.73 -6.82
C ALA A 188 -13.51 -4.98 -6.26
N ALA A 189 -12.44 -4.83 -7.04
CA ALA A 189 -11.27 -4.05 -6.63
C ALA A 189 -11.60 -2.56 -6.39
N VAL A 190 -12.52 -1.99 -7.18
CA VAL A 190 -13.05 -0.63 -6.96
C VAL A 190 -13.85 -0.56 -5.67
N LEU A 191 -14.79 -1.49 -5.45
CA LEU A 191 -15.60 -1.53 -4.23
C LEU A 191 -14.72 -1.66 -2.97
N LEU A 192 -13.69 -2.50 -3.00
CA LEU A 192 -12.68 -2.61 -1.93
C LEU A 192 -12.00 -1.27 -1.62
N ALA A 193 -11.65 -0.50 -2.65
CA ALA A 193 -11.06 0.82 -2.46
C ALA A 193 -12.08 1.82 -1.87
N LEU A 194 -13.31 1.85 -2.41
CA LEU A 194 -14.39 2.71 -1.93
C LEU A 194 -14.72 2.45 -0.45
N VAL A 195 -14.89 1.17 -0.07
CA VAL A 195 -15.15 0.81 1.34
C VAL A 195 -14.06 1.37 2.24
N SER A 196 -12.79 1.14 1.88
CA SER A 196 -11.65 1.56 2.69
C SER A 196 -11.58 3.08 2.83
N VAL A 197 -11.74 3.82 1.73
CA VAL A 197 -11.67 5.28 1.71
C VAL A 197 -12.85 5.91 2.44
N ARG A 198 -14.09 5.42 2.20
CA ARG A 198 -15.29 5.92 2.88
C ARG A 198 -15.24 5.66 4.38
N ALA A 199 -14.74 4.51 4.79
CA ALA A 199 -14.56 4.21 6.20
C ALA A 199 -13.56 5.17 6.86
N GLU A 200 -12.41 5.45 6.23
CA GLU A 200 -11.43 6.40 6.78
C GLU A 200 -11.94 7.84 6.82
N ALA A 201 -12.73 8.25 5.85
CA ALA A 201 -13.43 9.54 5.86
C ALA A 201 -14.57 9.64 6.90
N GLY A 202 -14.77 8.62 7.75
CA GLY A 202 -15.85 8.58 8.74
C GLY A 202 -17.25 8.38 8.13
N ARG A 203 -17.35 8.15 6.82
CA ARG A 203 -18.63 7.90 6.11
C ARG A 203 -19.02 6.42 6.20
N ILE A 204 -19.17 5.94 7.44
CA ILE A 204 -19.40 4.52 7.73
C ILE A 204 -20.68 3.96 7.08
N PRO A 205 -21.80 4.70 6.99
CA PRO A 205 -22.98 4.20 6.26
C PRO A 205 -22.71 3.92 4.79
N ASP A 206 -21.95 4.79 4.11
CA ASP A 206 -21.58 4.59 2.70
C ASP A 206 -20.62 3.40 2.55
N ALA A 207 -19.61 3.32 3.44
CA ALA A 207 -18.68 2.19 3.45
C ALA A 207 -19.42 0.85 3.62
N ARG A 208 -20.46 0.83 4.45
CA ARG A 208 -21.30 -0.36 4.64
C ARG A 208 -22.05 -0.73 3.36
N ALA A 209 -22.68 0.25 2.70
CA ALA A 209 -23.42 -0.01 1.46
C ALA A 209 -22.52 -0.63 0.38
N TYR A 210 -21.30 -0.09 0.20
CA TYR A 210 -20.31 -0.67 -0.72
C TYR A 210 -19.79 -2.05 -0.25
N ALA A 211 -19.65 -2.29 1.04
CA ALA A 211 -19.26 -3.60 1.56
C ALA A 211 -20.35 -4.65 1.33
N ASP A 212 -21.63 -4.30 1.51
CA ASP A 212 -22.75 -5.18 1.25
C ASP A 212 -22.89 -5.48 -0.26
N GLU A 213 -22.65 -4.49 -1.13
CA GLU A 213 -22.57 -4.69 -2.59
C GLU A 213 -21.40 -5.62 -2.97
N LEU A 214 -20.23 -5.40 -2.38
CA LEU A 214 -19.04 -6.22 -2.61
C LEU A 214 -19.24 -7.68 -2.21
N THR A 215 -19.81 -7.92 -1.02
CA THR A 215 -20.08 -9.29 -0.55
C THR A 215 -21.09 -10.00 -1.44
N GLY A 216 -22.12 -9.31 -1.93
CA GLY A 216 -23.05 -9.83 -2.92
C GLY A 216 -22.39 -10.14 -4.27
N LEU A 217 -21.47 -9.28 -4.73
CA LEU A 217 -20.75 -9.46 -6.00
C LEU A 217 -19.87 -10.72 -6.00
N VAL A 218 -19.31 -11.08 -4.85
CA VAL A 218 -18.41 -12.25 -4.69
C VAL A 218 -19.11 -13.46 -4.10
N GLU A 219 -20.45 -13.46 -4.00
CA GLU A 219 -21.23 -14.58 -3.46
C GLU A 219 -20.93 -15.88 -4.23
N GLY A 220 -20.74 -16.97 -3.50
CA GLY A 220 -20.42 -18.28 -4.07
C GLY A 220 -18.95 -18.50 -4.42
N ARG A 221 -18.10 -17.48 -4.32
CA ARG A 221 -16.63 -17.63 -4.47
C ARG A 221 -15.98 -18.10 -3.15
N THR A 222 -14.75 -18.62 -3.27
CA THR A 222 -13.91 -19.03 -2.12
C THR A 222 -12.46 -18.63 -2.31
N ASP A 223 -12.18 -17.82 -3.32
CA ASP A 223 -10.83 -17.37 -3.69
C ASP A 223 -10.35 -16.17 -2.86
N ALA A 224 -9.18 -15.64 -3.21
CA ALA A 224 -8.56 -14.50 -2.56
C ALA A 224 -9.46 -13.25 -2.56
N LEU A 225 -10.16 -12.99 -3.65
CA LEU A 225 -11.05 -11.84 -3.77
C LEU A 225 -12.22 -11.93 -2.78
N TRP A 226 -12.80 -13.13 -2.64
CA TRP A 226 -13.83 -13.38 -1.63
C TRP A 226 -13.29 -13.16 -0.21
N ALA A 227 -12.11 -13.67 0.11
CA ALA A 227 -11.51 -13.52 1.42
C ALA A 227 -11.19 -12.04 1.75
N GLU A 228 -10.70 -11.27 0.78
CA GLU A 228 -10.52 -9.81 0.91
C GLU A 228 -11.85 -9.08 1.14
N ALA A 229 -12.91 -9.47 0.46
CA ALA A 229 -14.24 -8.90 0.63
C ALA A 229 -14.77 -9.16 2.05
N MET A 230 -14.65 -10.40 2.56
CA MET A 230 -15.05 -10.75 3.92
C MET A 230 -14.26 -9.95 4.97
N TRP A 231 -12.95 -9.87 4.81
CA TRP A 231 -12.12 -9.04 5.69
C TRP A 231 -12.54 -7.57 5.68
N THR A 232 -12.80 -7.02 4.49
CA THR A 232 -13.20 -5.63 4.33
C THR A 232 -14.57 -5.37 4.99
N ALA A 233 -15.53 -6.27 4.82
CA ALA A 233 -16.81 -6.20 5.51
C ALA A 233 -16.68 -6.28 7.03
N ALA A 234 -15.80 -7.16 7.54
CA ALA A 234 -15.46 -7.25 8.96
C ALA A 234 -14.91 -5.93 9.51
N ALA A 235 -13.99 -5.28 8.79
CA ALA A 235 -13.42 -3.99 9.20
C ALA A 235 -14.47 -2.88 9.32
N VAL A 236 -15.44 -2.83 8.41
CA VAL A 236 -16.57 -1.87 8.49
C VAL A 236 -17.46 -2.16 9.69
N ARG A 237 -17.83 -3.43 9.92
CA ARG A 237 -18.65 -3.85 11.07
C ARG A 237 -17.99 -3.48 12.40
N MET A 238 -16.69 -3.72 12.51
CA MET A 238 -15.92 -3.35 13.70
C MET A 238 -16.01 -1.84 14.00
N ARG A 239 -15.89 -0.99 12.98
CA ARG A 239 -16.02 0.47 13.13
C ARG A 239 -17.43 0.93 13.52
N GLN A 240 -18.44 0.10 13.26
CA GLN A 240 -19.81 0.31 13.73
C GLN A 240 -20.03 -0.16 15.18
N GLY A 241 -19.03 -0.78 15.81
CA GLY A 241 -19.17 -1.45 17.10
C GLY A 241 -19.87 -2.82 17.02
N ASP A 242 -20.16 -3.30 15.82
CA ASP A 242 -20.74 -4.63 15.56
C ASP A 242 -19.60 -5.67 15.54
N TYR A 243 -19.03 -5.96 16.71
CA TYR A 243 -17.93 -6.90 16.84
C TYR A 243 -18.34 -8.33 16.49
N ALA A 244 -19.58 -8.73 16.80
CA ALA A 244 -20.10 -10.06 16.47
C ALA A 244 -20.21 -10.24 14.95
N GLY A 245 -20.70 -9.24 14.22
CA GLY A 245 -20.72 -9.24 12.76
C GLY A 245 -19.34 -9.27 12.16
N ALA A 246 -18.38 -8.51 12.73
CA ALA A 246 -16.99 -8.49 12.30
C ALA A 246 -16.33 -9.87 12.47
N GLU A 247 -16.50 -10.51 13.62
CA GLU A 247 -16.01 -11.86 13.88
C GLU A 247 -16.62 -12.88 12.93
N GLY A 248 -17.92 -12.78 12.63
CA GLY A 248 -18.59 -13.65 11.69
C GLY A 248 -17.98 -13.62 10.28
N TYR A 249 -17.74 -12.42 9.74
CA TYR A 249 -17.11 -12.26 8.43
C TYR A 249 -15.65 -12.72 8.42
N LEU A 250 -14.85 -12.30 9.40
CA LEU A 250 -13.44 -12.64 9.45
C LEU A 250 -13.22 -14.13 9.77
N GLY A 251 -14.05 -14.71 10.64
CA GLY A 251 -14.06 -16.14 10.93
C GLY A 251 -14.30 -16.97 9.69
N GLN A 252 -15.31 -16.62 8.88
CA GLN A 252 -15.56 -17.28 7.60
C GLN A 252 -14.35 -17.22 6.67
N ALA A 253 -13.67 -16.05 6.57
CA ALA A 253 -12.48 -15.92 5.76
C ALA A 253 -11.34 -16.81 6.27
N LEU A 254 -11.13 -16.87 7.59
CA LEU A 254 -10.08 -17.67 8.21
C LEU A 254 -10.32 -19.18 8.11
N GLU A 255 -11.59 -19.61 8.11
CA GLU A 255 -11.97 -21.03 8.03
C GLU A 255 -11.94 -21.58 6.61
N ARG A 256 -12.41 -20.76 5.63
CA ARG A 256 -12.63 -21.23 4.25
C ARG A 256 -11.46 -20.93 3.32
N PHE A 257 -10.68 -19.89 3.61
CA PHE A 257 -9.53 -19.54 2.80
C PHE A 257 -8.30 -20.33 3.24
N ALA A 258 -7.85 -21.27 2.40
CA ALA A 258 -6.71 -22.11 2.69
C ALA A 258 -5.39 -21.34 2.47
N GLY A 259 -4.45 -21.45 3.41
CA GLY A 259 -3.11 -20.86 3.29
C GLY A 259 -2.30 -21.38 2.11
N THR A 260 -2.68 -22.55 1.55
CA THR A 260 -2.07 -23.12 0.34
C THR A 260 -2.36 -22.35 -0.92
N ASP A 261 -3.46 -21.58 -0.96
CA ASP A 261 -3.88 -20.84 -2.14
C ASP A 261 -3.15 -19.49 -2.24
N ASP A 262 -3.03 -18.78 -1.12
CA ASP A 262 -2.26 -17.54 -1.00
C ASP A 262 -1.81 -17.35 0.46
N LEU A 263 -0.58 -17.74 0.77
CA LEU A 263 -0.02 -17.61 2.11
C LEU A 263 0.17 -16.15 2.55
N VAL A 264 0.33 -15.23 1.60
CA VAL A 264 0.43 -13.79 1.89
C VAL A 264 -0.91 -13.24 2.39
N LEU A 265 -2.01 -13.56 1.71
CA LEU A 265 -3.35 -13.16 2.15
C LEU A 265 -3.72 -13.85 3.47
N TRP A 266 -3.41 -15.13 3.62
CA TRP A 266 -3.63 -15.87 4.86
C TRP A 266 -2.94 -15.22 6.06
N LEU A 267 -1.67 -14.80 5.88
CA LEU A 267 -0.92 -14.04 6.88
C LEU A 267 -1.63 -12.72 7.23
N ARG A 268 -2.06 -11.96 6.22
CA ARG A 268 -2.77 -10.68 6.42
C ARG A 268 -4.08 -10.85 7.17
N LEU A 269 -4.83 -11.91 6.90
CA LEU A 269 -6.05 -12.23 7.64
C LEU A 269 -5.76 -12.49 9.13
N ARG A 270 -4.65 -13.18 9.46
CA ARG A 270 -4.22 -13.38 10.85
C ARG A 270 -3.84 -12.06 11.54
N LEU A 271 -3.11 -11.19 10.86
CA LEU A 271 -2.78 -9.86 11.39
C LEU A 271 -4.06 -9.03 11.63
N ALA A 272 -5.02 -9.08 10.71
CA ALA A 272 -6.30 -8.41 10.85
C ALA A 272 -7.13 -8.97 12.02
N ALA A 273 -7.16 -10.30 12.20
CA ALA A 273 -7.83 -10.93 13.32
C ALA A 273 -7.21 -10.55 14.67
N GLY A 274 -5.87 -10.58 14.75
CA GLY A 274 -5.17 -10.12 15.95
C GLY A 274 -5.51 -8.68 16.32
N ARG A 275 -5.56 -7.78 15.34
CA ARG A 275 -6.01 -6.39 15.55
C ARG A 275 -7.47 -6.30 16.00
N LEU A 276 -8.37 -7.09 15.41
CA LEU A 276 -9.77 -7.14 15.82
C LEU A 276 -9.91 -7.53 17.28
N HIS A 277 -9.20 -8.59 17.72
CA HIS A 277 -9.23 -9.06 19.11
C HIS A 277 -8.70 -8.03 20.11
N LEU A 278 -7.73 -7.18 19.73
CA LEU A 278 -7.25 -6.10 20.59
C LEU A 278 -8.17 -4.88 20.61
N GLN A 279 -8.93 -4.63 19.55
CA GLN A 279 -9.77 -3.42 19.41
C GLN A 279 -11.21 -3.63 19.89
N LYS A 280 -11.68 -4.87 19.97
CA LYS A 280 -13.04 -5.13 20.48
C LYS A 280 -13.17 -4.82 21.98
N VAL A 281 -14.40 -4.66 22.46
CA VAL A 281 -14.71 -4.37 23.86
C VAL A 281 -15.61 -5.47 24.42
N PRO A 282 -15.15 -6.27 25.39
CA PRO A 282 -13.79 -6.28 25.95
C PRO A 282 -12.74 -6.82 24.96
N ALA A 283 -11.50 -6.36 25.11
CA ALA A 283 -10.38 -6.88 24.32
C ALA A 283 -10.07 -8.34 24.68
N GLU A 284 -9.55 -9.09 23.69
CA GLU A 284 -9.17 -10.52 23.84
C GLU A 284 -7.68 -10.73 23.53
N PRO A 285 -6.76 -10.37 24.44
CA PRO A 285 -5.33 -10.48 24.20
C PRO A 285 -4.85 -11.91 23.89
N GLU A 286 -5.45 -12.94 24.52
CA GLU A 286 -5.08 -14.34 24.31
C GLU A 286 -5.41 -14.82 22.89
N ALA A 287 -6.56 -14.42 22.32
CA ALA A 287 -6.92 -14.68 20.95
C ALA A 287 -5.98 -13.92 19.98
N ALA A 288 -5.63 -12.68 20.30
CA ALA A 288 -4.66 -11.91 19.54
C ALA A 288 -3.27 -12.59 19.56
N GLU A 289 -2.82 -13.11 20.71
CA GLU A 289 -1.55 -13.82 20.83
C GLU A 289 -1.50 -15.08 19.94
N THR A 290 -2.62 -15.82 19.87
CA THR A 290 -2.76 -16.97 18.96
C THR A 290 -2.62 -16.54 17.49
N CYS A 291 -3.21 -15.43 17.10
CA CYS A 291 -3.08 -14.88 15.75
C CYS A 291 -1.65 -14.43 15.45
N VAL A 292 -0.98 -13.78 16.41
CA VAL A 292 0.42 -13.36 16.30
C VAL A 292 1.33 -14.56 16.10
N ALA A 293 1.18 -15.60 16.91
CA ALA A 293 1.99 -16.82 16.80
C ALA A 293 1.84 -17.50 15.43
N ALA A 294 0.60 -17.58 14.91
CA ALA A 294 0.35 -18.12 13.58
C ALA A 294 0.96 -17.24 12.48
N ALA A 295 0.88 -15.91 12.63
CA ALA A 295 1.47 -14.97 11.69
C ALA A 295 3.01 -15.07 11.68
N GLU A 296 3.66 -15.22 12.82
CA GLU A 296 5.11 -15.43 12.94
C GLU A 296 5.61 -16.64 12.16
N GLN A 297 4.88 -17.75 12.23
CA GLN A 297 5.23 -18.95 11.47
C GLN A 297 5.19 -18.72 9.96
N ALA A 298 4.15 -18.06 9.45
CA ALA A 298 4.01 -17.76 8.03
C ALA A 298 5.04 -16.70 7.56
N MET A 299 5.41 -15.77 8.45
CA MET A 299 6.36 -14.71 8.16
C MET A 299 7.72 -15.21 7.69
N ALA A 300 8.14 -16.38 8.16
CA ALA A 300 9.40 -16.99 7.76
C ALA A 300 9.45 -17.34 6.26
N PHE A 301 8.30 -17.58 5.63
CA PHE A 301 8.20 -18.02 4.24
C PHE A 301 7.86 -16.89 3.26
N VAL A 302 6.98 -15.97 3.67
CA VAL A 302 6.41 -14.95 2.77
C VAL A 302 6.57 -13.53 3.30
N GLY A 303 7.25 -13.33 4.42
CA GLY A 303 7.37 -12.04 5.09
C GLY A 303 8.15 -11.02 4.28
N THR A 304 7.47 -9.95 3.87
CA THR A 304 8.12 -8.74 3.34
C THR A 304 8.58 -7.84 4.50
N PRO A 305 9.51 -6.89 4.26
CA PRO A 305 9.87 -5.90 5.29
C PRO A 305 8.66 -5.16 5.88
N GLY A 306 7.72 -4.71 5.03
CA GLY A 306 6.49 -4.04 5.48
C GLY A 306 5.62 -4.92 6.38
N MET A 307 5.43 -6.20 6.02
CA MET A 307 4.65 -7.15 6.86
C MET A 307 5.33 -7.43 8.20
N ARG A 308 6.67 -7.46 8.24
CA ARG A 308 7.41 -7.57 9.51
C ARG A 308 7.14 -6.38 10.41
N GLN A 309 7.15 -5.16 9.85
CA GLN A 309 6.79 -3.96 10.61
C GLN A 309 5.34 -4.01 11.11
N GLU A 310 4.38 -4.47 10.29
CA GLU A 310 2.98 -4.65 10.70
C GLU A 310 2.84 -5.65 11.86
N LEU A 311 3.56 -6.77 11.80
CA LEU A 311 3.57 -7.76 12.89
C LEU A 311 4.21 -7.18 14.15
N SER A 312 5.34 -6.49 14.06
CA SER A 312 6.00 -5.84 15.19
C SER A 312 5.11 -4.78 15.83
N ALA A 313 4.35 -4.03 15.03
CA ALA A 313 3.35 -3.07 15.52
C ALA A 313 2.24 -3.78 16.30
N LEU A 314 1.68 -4.87 15.77
CA LEU A 314 0.66 -5.67 16.45
C LEU A 314 1.18 -6.27 17.77
N LYS A 315 2.43 -6.73 17.80
CA LYS A 315 3.09 -7.21 19.03
C LYS A 315 3.28 -6.10 20.06
N ALA A 316 3.62 -4.89 19.62
CA ALA A 316 3.73 -3.72 20.51
C ALA A 316 2.38 -3.36 21.14
N ASP A 317 1.28 -3.38 20.35
CA ASP A 317 -0.07 -3.18 20.86
C ASP A 317 -0.47 -4.27 21.86
N LEU A 318 -0.22 -5.54 21.55
CA LEU A 318 -0.48 -6.67 22.45
C LEU A 318 0.32 -6.57 23.74
N ALA A 319 1.61 -6.23 23.68
CA ALA A 319 2.46 -6.03 24.84
C ALA A 319 1.95 -4.86 25.73
N PHE A 320 1.50 -3.78 25.12
CA PHE A 320 0.88 -2.66 25.83
C PHE A 320 -0.41 -3.08 26.55
N MET A 321 -1.33 -3.76 25.86
CA MET A 321 -2.60 -4.21 26.41
C MET A 321 -2.45 -5.22 27.56
N THR A 322 -1.37 -5.99 27.53
CA THR A 322 -1.03 -6.99 28.59
C THR A 322 -0.11 -6.43 29.69
N GLY A 323 0.16 -5.12 29.68
CA GLY A 323 1.00 -4.47 30.70
C GLY A 323 2.50 -4.69 30.55
N ARG A 324 2.96 -5.34 29.49
CA ARG A 324 4.38 -5.58 29.18
C ARG A 324 5.02 -4.33 28.54
N TYR A 325 4.93 -3.19 29.26
CA TYR A 325 5.33 -1.87 28.72
C TYR A 325 6.80 -1.78 28.31
N GLY A 326 7.69 -2.56 28.96
CA GLY A 326 9.12 -2.65 28.58
C GLY A 326 9.29 -3.23 27.18
N GLU A 327 8.60 -4.33 26.90
CA GLU A 327 8.59 -4.97 25.59
C GLU A 327 8.00 -4.06 24.50
N ALA A 328 6.88 -3.41 24.80
CA ALA A 328 6.27 -2.44 23.89
C ALA A 328 7.24 -1.31 23.52
N ARG A 329 7.99 -0.75 24.48
CA ARG A 329 9.01 0.27 24.20
C ARG A 329 10.14 -0.24 23.33
N THR A 330 10.61 -1.46 23.55
CA THR A 330 11.68 -2.07 22.73
C THR A 330 11.23 -2.22 21.29
N LEU A 331 10.05 -2.81 21.06
CA LEU A 331 9.49 -3.00 19.71
C LEU A 331 9.27 -1.65 18.98
N LEU A 332 8.76 -0.65 19.68
CA LEU A 332 8.60 0.70 19.11
C LEU A 332 9.94 1.38 18.80
N GLY A 333 10.99 1.12 19.60
CA GLY A 333 12.34 1.60 19.35
C GLY A 333 12.95 0.98 18.09
N GLU A 334 12.78 -0.34 17.91
CA GLU A 334 13.22 -1.06 16.70
C GLU A 334 12.50 -0.54 15.45
N LEU A 335 11.17 -0.39 15.51
CA LEU A 335 10.39 0.17 14.41
C LEU A 335 10.77 1.62 14.06
N ALA A 336 11.21 2.42 15.02
CA ALA A 336 11.63 3.79 14.77
C ALA A 336 13.01 3.89 14.08
N ALA A 337 13.84 2.87 14.20
CA ALA A 337 15.16 2.81 13.58
C ALA A 337 15.11 2.41 12.09
N GLU A 338 14.00 1.86 11.64
CA GLU A 338 13.79 1.41 10.27
C GLU A 338 13.08 2.47 9.41
N ALA A 339 13.32 2.44 8.08
CA ALA A 339 12.54 3.23 7.15
C ALA A 339 11.05 2.78 7.19
N PRO A 340 10.08 3.70 7.33
CA PRO A 340 8.68 3.33 7.50
C PRO A 340 8.11 2.76 6.20
N MET A 341 7.66 1.51 6.24
CA MET A 341 6.98 0.81 5.14
C MET A 341 5.48 0.62 5.42
N MET A 342 4.99 1.22 6.48
CA MET A 342 3.61 1.14 6.94
C MET A 342 2.75 2.26 6.34
N THR A 343 1.43 2.02 6.30
CA THR A 343 0.47 3.04 5.87
C THR A 343 0.48 4.25 6.81
N TYR A 344 -0.05 5.38 6.35
CA TYR A 344 -0.23 6.58 7.19
C TYR A 344 -0.93 6.24 8.51
N ARG A 345 -2.05 5.49 8.45
CA ARG A 345 -2.83 5.12 9.64
C ARG A 345 -2.04 4.27 10.64
N ASP A 346 -1.26 3.32 10.16
CA ASP A 346 -0.45 2.46 11.04
C ASP A 346 0.66 3.27 11.71
N ARG A 347 1.28 4.22 11.01
CA ARG A 347 2.26 5.15 11.61
C ARG A 347 1.65 5.99 12.73
N ILE A 348 0.48 6.58 12.49
CA ILE A 348 -0.23 7.36 13.52
C ILE A 348 -0.56 6.49 14.73
N ARG A 349 -0.97 5.25 14.55
CA ARG A 349 -1.22 4.31 15.67
C ARG A 349 0.03 4.05 16.51
N LEU A 350 1.18 3.87 15.88
CA LEU A 350 2.45 3.73 16.61
C LEU A 350 2.77 5.00 17.42
N ASP A 351 2.50 6.18 16.87
CA ASP A 351 2.74 7.44 17.57
C ASP A 351 1.74 7.62 18.73
N ILE A 352 0.49 7.16 18.58
CA ILE A 352 -0.46 7.07 19.68
C ILE A 352 0.11 6.20 20.81
N LEU A 353 0.55 4.99 20.48
CA LEU A 353 1.09 4.05 21.45
C LEU A 353 2.33 4.61 22.18
N ARG A 354 3.24 5.27 21.45
CA ARG A 354 4.40 5.97 22.04
C ARG A 354 3.97 7.03 23.05
N ASN A 355 2.98 7.84 22.71
CA ASN A 355 2.50 8.90 23.59
C ASN A 355 1.74 8.34 24.80
N GLN A 356 0.97 7.25 24.65
CA GLN A 356 0.36 6.55 25.78
C GLN A 356 1.42 6.01 26.76
N LEU A 357 2.52 5.43 26.25
CA LEU A 357 3.63 4.96 27.10
C LEU A 357 4.36 6.12 27.80
N ARG A 358 4.44 7.32 27.20
CA ARG A 358 4.95 8.54 27.84
C ARG A 358 4.03 8.97 28.98
N VAL A 359 2.73 9.02 28.73
CA VAL A 359 1.73 9.36 29.77
C VAL A 359 1.85 8.41 30.94
N LEU A 360 1.95 7.11 30.72
CA LEU A 360 2.12 6.11 31.78
C LEU A 360 3.46 6.25 32.54
N ALA A 361 4.46 6.84 31.91
CA ALA A 361 5.74 7.18 32.57
C ALA A 361 5.72 8.53 33.33
N GLY A 362 4.59 9.24 33.32
CA GLY A 362 4.45 10.56 33.95
C GLY A 362 5.03 11.71 33.11
N ASP A 363 5.30 11.48 31.84
CA ASP A 363 5.81 12.49 30.91
C ASP A 363 4.63 13.23 30.24
N GLU A 364 4.46 14.51 30.63
CA GLU A 364 3.37 15.37 30.14
C GLU A 364 3.40 15.61 28.63
N THR A 365 4.57 15.46 27.97
CA THR A 365 4.69 15.58 26.50
C THR A 365 3.85 14.54 25.76
N GLY A 366 3.51 13.41 26.41
CA GLY A 366 2.61 12.40 25.87
C GLY A 366 1.18 12.92 25.62
N VAL A 367 0.66 13.75 26.52
CA VAL A 367 -0.67 14.39 26.39
C VAL A 367 -0.67 15.39 25.24
N GLU A 368 0.38 16.20 25.13
CA GLU A 368 0.53 17.16 24.02
C GLU A 368 0.66 16.46 22.68
N GLY A 369 1.43 15.35 22.65
CA GLY A 369 1.60 14.51 21.45
C GLY A 369 0.28 13.90 20.97
N LEU A 370 -0.54 13.34 21.87
CA LEU A 370 -1.88 12.82 21.52
C LEU A 370 -2.79 13.92 20.98
N ARG A 371 -2.76 15.11 21.56
CA ARG A 371 -3.56 16.24 21.07
C ARG A 371 -3.15 16.66 19.67
N ALA A 372 -1.85 16.77 19.41
CA ALA A 372 -1.33 17.14 18.11
C ALA A 372 -1.72 16.11 17.02
N LEU A 373 -1.62 14.81 17.34
CA LEU A 373 -2.03 13.73 16.43
C LEU A 373 -3.53 13.78 16.12
N ALA A 374 -4.38 14.05 17.13
CA ALA A 374 -5.83 14.17 16.92
C ALA A 374 -6.17 15.33 15.98
N GLN A 375 -5.52 16.49 16.17
CA GLN A 375 -5.70 17.66 15.32
C GLN A 375 -5.22 17.40 13.89
N GLN A 376 -4.07 16.75 13.71
CA GLN A 376 -3.56 16.37 12.40
C GLN A 376 -4.52 15.42 11.69
N ALA A 377 -4.96 14.35 12.34
CA ALA A 377 -5.90 13.40 11.74
C ALA A 377 -7.23 14.08 11.33
N GLN A 378 -7.67 15.08 12.06
CA GLN A 378 -8.87 15.86 11.72
C GLN A 378 -8.63 16.76 10.49
N GLN A 379 -7.46 17.39 10.37
CA GLN A 379 -7.10 18.21 9.23
C GLN A 379 -6.98 17.35 7.94
N ASP A 380 -6.47 16.14 8.08
CA ASP A 380 -6.30 15.17 7.00
C ASP A 380 -7.61 14.41 6.66
N ALA A 381 -8.76 14.86 7.17
CA ALA A 381 -10.08 14.23 6.99
C ALA A 381 -10.17 12.77 7.46
N ASN A 382 -9.25 12.30 8.30
CA ASN A 382 -9.28 10.97 8.93
C ASN A 382 -10.17 10.98 10.20
N ILE A 383 -11.47 11.24 10.02
CA ILE A 383 -12.41 11.56 11.11
C ILE A 383 -12.51 10.43 12.14
N ASP A 384 -12.56 9.19 11.69
CA ASP A 384 -12.62 8.01 12.57
C ASP A 384 -11.37 7.90 13.46
N LEU A 385 -10.17 8.08 12.86
CA LEU A 385 -8.91 8.08 13.58
C LEU A 385 -8.81 9.25 14.57
N ALA A 386 -9.27 10.44 14.18
CA ALA A 386 -9.30 11.60 15.04
C ALA A 386 -10.18 11.35 16.28
N ALA A 387 -11.39 10.77 16.09
CA ALA A 387 -12.29 10.42 17.18
C ALA A 387 -11.67 9.37 18.13
N GLU A 388 -10.99 8.37 17.59
CA GLU A 388 -10.24 7.36 18.37
C GLU A 388 -9.18 8.03 19.25
N ILE A 389 -8.39 8.95 18.70
CA ILE A 389 -7.31 9.63 19.44
C ILE A 389 -7.89 10.55 20.53
N TRP A 390 -8.97 11.30 20.23
CA TRP A 390 -9.62 12.14 21.25
C TRP A 390 -10.16 11.32 22.41
N ARG A 391 -10.72 10.13 22.17
CA ARG A 391 -11.15 9.21 23.22
C ARG A 391 -9.96 8.74 24.08
N ILE A 392 -8.87 8.32 23.46
CA ILE A 392 -7.65 7.88 24.16
C ILE A 392 -7.09 9.02 25.02
N LEU A 393 -7.08 10.24 24.51
CA LEU A 393 -6.63 11.41 25.27
C LEU A 393 -7.52 11.68 26.48
N ALA A 394 -8.85 11.58 26.34
CA ALA A 394 -9.78 11.74 27.44
C ALA A 394 -9.58 10.68 28.54
N ASP A 395 -9.36 9.42 28.15
CA ASP A 395 -9.06 8.32 29.08
C ASP A 395 -7.73 8.57 29.83
N ALA A 396 -6.68 9.00 29.11
CA ALA A 396 -5.38 9.34 29.70
C ALA A 396 -5.48 10.47 30.71
N LEU A 397 -6.19 11.55 30.39
CA LEU A 397 -6.42 12.66 31.30
C LEU A 397 -7.21 12.23 32.54
N SER A 398 -8.20 11.36 32.41
CA SER A 398 -8.98 10.81 33.49
C SER A 398 -8.14 9.95 34.45
N GLN A 399 -7.15 9.24 33.93
CA GLN A 399 -6.21 8.44 34.73
C GLN A 399 -5.25 9.34 35.55
N ILE A 400 -4.75 10.43 34.96
CA ILE A 400 -3.86 11.39 35.62
C ILE A 400 -4.61 12.09 36.78
N GLN A 401 -5.91 12.37 36.64
CA GLN A 401 -6.72 13.06 37.61
C GLN A 401 -7.21 12.19 38.80
N ARG A 402 -7.09 10.85 38.70
CA ARG A 402 -7.41 9.96 39.80
C ARG A 402 -6.27 9.98 40.82
N PRO A 403 -6.43 10.57 42.02
CA PRO A 403 -5.39 10.53 43.04
C PRO A 403 -5.12 9.07 43.42
N SER A 404 -3.84 8.72 43.51
CA SER A 404 -3.38 7.41 43.98
C SER A 404 -3.89 7.11 45.36
N THR A 405 -5.06 6.47 45.47
CA THR A 405 -5.59 5.96 46.73
C THR A 405 -4.93 4.61 47.06
N HIS A 406 -3.61 4.58 47.09
CA HIS A 406 -2.88 3.45 47.67
C HIS A 406 -1.58 3.95 48.30
N SER A 407 -1.74 4.51 49.56
CA SER A 407 -0.70 4.55 50.57
C SER A 407 -1.38 4.71 51.91
N ALA A 408 -1.93 3.64 52.44
CA ALA A 408 -2.08 3.52 53.87
C ALA A 408 -0.79 2.92 54.44
N PRO A 409 -0.05 3.59 55.32
CA PRO A 409 1.08 2.99 55.99
C PRO A 409 0.54 2.00 57.04
N ALA A 410 0.81 0.74 56.84
CA ALA A 410 0.82 -0.24 57.89
C ALA A 410 1.99 0.10 58.84
N GLY A 411 1.71 0.44 60.06
CA GLY A 411 2.76 0.58 61.06
C GLY A 411 2.35 1.44 62.26
N SER A 412 1.58 0.88 63.17
CA SER A 412 1.69 1.30 64.56
C SER A 412 1.51 0.10 65.48
N THR A 413 2.65 -0.48 65.82
CA THR A 413 2.86 -1.40 66.93
C THR A 413 2.45 -0.70 68.24
N LEU A 414 1.49 -1.19 68.92
CA LEU A 414 1.30 -0.85 70.34
C LEU A 414 1.45 -2.11 71.17
N VAL A 415 2.43 -2.00 72.03
CA VAL A 415 2.98 -2.85 73.05
C VAL A 415 1.91 -3.41 73.96
N ALA A 416 2.10 -4.71 74.25
CA ALA A 416 1.44 -5.44 75.33
C ALA A 416 1.75 -4.84 76.75
N THR A 417 0.78 -4.76 77.60
CA THR A 417 1.00 -4.76 79.00
C THR A 417 0.13 -5.85 79.63
N GLN A 418 0.83 -6.68 80.40
CA GLN A 418 0.37 -7.79 81.21
C GLN A 418 -0.42 -7.40 82.46
N THR A 419 -1.34 -8.27 82.78
CA THR A 419 -1.56 -9.03 84.05
C THR A 419 -2.50 -8.38 85.14
N PRO A 420 -3.01 -9.10 86.12
CA PRO A 420 -3.29 -10.56 86.16
C PRO A 420 -4.62 -10.95 86.84
N THR A 421 -4.98 -12.23 86.77
CA THR A 421 -5.69 -13.12 87.71
C THR A 421 -6.84 -12.65 88.62
N ARG A 422 -8.00 -13.39 88.60
CA ARG A 422 -8.46 -14.22 89.71
C ARG A 422 -9.74 -15.03 89.42
N THR A 423 -9.62 -16.31 89.47
CA THR A 423 -10.39 -17.33 90.16
C THR A 423 -11.91 -17.17 90.42
N GLY A 424 -12.63 -18.23 90.08
CA GLY A 424 -13.91 -18.51 90.74
C GLY A 424 -14.82 -19.45 89.88
N SER A 425 -14.69 -20.76 90.03
CA SER A 425 -15.80 -21.71 89.91
C SER A 425 -16.59 -21.70 91.18
N PRO A 426 -17.73 -22.37 91.35
CA PRO A 426 -18.43 -23.33 90.49
C PRO A 426 -19.98 -23.12 90.49
N THR A 427 -20.66 -23.68 89.60
CA THR A 427 -21.72 -24.70 89.73
C THR A 427 -22.25 -25.04 88.34
#